data_d09dec584dd05bc98c1d54cadcaec9ab
#
_entry.id   d09dec584dd05bc98c1d54cadcaec9ab
#
_cell.length_a   1.000
_cell.length_b   1.000
_cell.length_c   1.000
_cell.angle_alpha   90.00
_cell.angle_beta   90.00
_cell.angle_gamma   90.00
#
_symmetry.space_group_name_H-M   'P 1'
#
loop_
_entity.id
_entity.type
_entity.pdbx_description
1 polymer ?
#
loop_
_entity_poly.entity_id
_entity_poly.type
_entity_poly.pdbx_seq_one_letter_code
_entity_poly.pdbx_strand_id
1 'polypeptide(L)'
;MDMIDPFGRTISYLRVSVTDRCDFRCTYCMAEDMAFLPKKDLLSLEELDRLCTVFIEKGVRKLRLTGGEPLVRKNIMHLVRQISRHLESGALEELTLTTNGSQLSRFAAELADCGVKRINVSLDTLDPEKFRQITRWGNLDKVMDGIDAAQAAGLKVKLNAVALKDFNDAELPEMLRWAHGRGMELTVIETMPMGEIDADRTDQYLPLSLLRAALERQFTLTDIPYKTGGPARYVHVAETGGRLGFITPMTHNFCESCNRVRLTCTGTLYMCLGQEDAADLRAPLRSSEGNELVADAIDEAIGRKPKGHDFIIDRRTNRPSVSRHMSVTGG
;
A
#
# COMPACT_ATOMS: atom_id res chain seq x y z
N MET A 1 -6.75 24.73 6.37
CA MET A 1 -6.13 25.07 5.06
C MET A 1 -5.66 23.78 4.43
N ASP A 2 -5.82 23.64 3.12
CA ASP A 2 -5.35 22.46 2.41
C ASP A 2 -3.82 22.37 2.45
N MET A 3 -3.29 21.18 2.63
CA MET A 3 -1.85 20.91 2.58
C MET A 3 -1.37 20.96 1.14
N ILE A 4 -0.66 22.04 0.76
CA ILE A 4 -0.10 22.23 -0.58
C ILE A 4 1.41 22.17 -0.48
N ASP A 5 2.04 21.32 -1.28
CA ASP A 5 3.49 21.17 -1.30
C ASP A 5 4.19 22.25 -2.17
N PRO A 6 5.54 22.35 -2.15
CA PRO A 6 6.27 23.38 -2.91
C PRO A 6 6.07 23.31 -4.43
N PHE A 7 5.47 22.24 -4.95
CA PHE A 7 5.20 22.02 -6.39
C PHE A 7 3.72 22.21 -6.75
N GLY A 8 2.91 22.77 -5.82
CA GLY A 8 1.49 23.04 -6.02
C GLY A 8 0.60 21.79 -5.96
N ARG A 9 1.09 20.64 -5.45
CA ARG A 9 0.28 19.43 -5.31
C ARG A 9 -0.48 19.45 -3.99
N THR A 10 -1.80 19.28 -4.04
CA THR A 10 -2.63 19.15 -2.84
C THR A 10 -2.49 17.74 -2.26
N ILE A 11 -2.08 17.65 -1.00
CA ILE A 11 -1.92 16.38 -0.29
C ILE A 11 -3.25 15.98 0.33
N SER A 12 -3.91 15.02 -0.28
CA SER A 12 -5.25 14.56 0.10
C SER A 12 -5.31 13.07 0.47
N TYR A 13 -4.17 12.36 0.42
CA TYR A 13 -4.10 10.93 0.65
C TYR A 13 -3.03 10.57 1.68
N LEU A 14 -3.45 10.06 2.84
CA LEU A 14 -2.57 9.55 3.89
C LEU A 14 -2.53 8.02 3.86
N ARG A 15 -1.32 7.46 3.89
CA ARG A 15 -1.10 6.03 4.17
C ARG A 15 -0.56 5.91 5.58
N VAL A 16 -1.16 5.03 6.37
CA VAL A 16 -0.81 4.84 7.79
C VAL A 16 -0.36 3.40 8.00
N SER A 17 0.93 3.21 8.25
CA SER A 17 1.45 1.95 8.74
C SER A 17 1.08 1.82 10.22
N VAL A 18 0.23 0.86 10.55
CA VAL A 18 -0.24 0.66 11.94
C VAL A 18 0.65 -0.30 12.72
N THR A 19 1.56 -0.99 12.04
CA THR A 19 2.53 -1.94 12.62
C THR A 19 3.62 -2.25 11.61
N ASP A 20 4.82 -2.55 12.09
CA ASP A 20 5.91 -3.12 11.30
C ASP A 20 5.81 -4.65 11.16
N ARG A 21 4.97 -5.31 11.98
CA ARG A 21 4.81 -6.76 12.03
C ARG A 21 3.99 -7.28 10.86
N CYS A 22 4.41 -8.43 10.34
CA CYS A 22 3.68 -9.19 9.33
C CYS A 22 3.73 -10.68 9.70
N ASP A 23 2.72 -11.41 9.35
CA ASP A 23 2.68 -12.87 9.47
C ASP A 23 3.24 -13.59 8.23
N PHE A 24 3.61 -12.83 7.17
CA PHE A 24 4.40 -13.30 6.02
C PHE A 24 5.83 -12.76 6.06
N ARG A 25 6.70 -13.35 5.23
CA ARG A 25 8.09 -12.94 5.01
C ARG A 25 8.40 -12.90 3.52
N CYS A 26 7.65 -12.07 2.78
CA CYS A 26 7.79 -12.01 1.34
C CYS A 26 9.22 -11.64 0.93
N THR A 27 9.78 -12.42 0.00
CA THR A 27 11.19 -12.37 -0.42
C THR A 27 11.63 -11.01 -0.97
N TYR A 28 10.72 -10.25 -1.54
CA TYR A 28 10.98 -8.89 -2.06
C TYR A 28 10.71 -7.77 -1.04
N CYS A 29 10.16 -8.10 0.14
CA CYS A 29 9.69 -7.11 1.11
C CYS A 29 10.59 -7.02 2.34
N MET A 30 11.00 -8.15 2.92
CA MET A 30 11.78 -8.19 4.17
C MET A 30 12.59 -9.46 4.29
N ALA A 31 13.64 -9.41 5.11
CA ALA A 31 14.42 -10.60 5.49
C ALA A 31 13.58 -11.58 6.32
N GLU A 32 13.94 -12.87 6.30
CA GLU A 32 13.19 -13.90 7.02
C GLU A 32 13.28 -13.73 8.53
N ASP A 33 14.45 -13.37 9.03
CA ASP A 33 14.78 -13.18 10.45
C ASP A 33 14.62 -11.73 10.92
N MET A 34 13.81 -10.94 10.22
CA MET A 34 13.62 -9.51 10.52
C MET A 34 13.21 -9.26 11.97
N ALA A 35 13.99 -8.42 12.67
CA ALA A 35 13.68 -7.94 14.00
C ALA A 35 12.61 -6.83 13.95
N PHE A 36 11.54 -7.00 14.72
CA PHE A 36 10.46 -6.02 14.83
C PHE A 36 10.68 -5.07 16.01
N LEU A 37 10.14 -3.89 15.89
CA LEU A 37 10.21 -2.87 16.92
C LEU A 37 9.54 -3.32 18.23
N PRO A 38 10.11 -2.95 19.39
CA PRO A 38 9.46 -3.13 20.68
C PRO A 38 8.12 -2.39 20.73
N LYS A 39 7.13 -2.96 21.42
CA LYS A 39 5.78 -2.34 21.52
C LYS A 39 5.80 -0.92 22.07
N LYS A 40 6.75 -0.59 22.96
CA LYS A 40 6.91 0.74 23.56
C LYS A 40 7.29 1.83 22.54
N ASP A 41 7.86 1.43 21.41
CA ASP A 41 8.30 2.34 20.35
C ASP A 41 7.18 2.61 19.33
N LEU A 42 6.10 1.84 19.40
CA LEU A 42 4.93 2.02 18.56
C LEU A 42 3.97 3.04 19.18
N LEU A 43 3.31 3.80 18.32
CA LEU A 43 2.15 4.60 18.71
C LEU A 43 1.00 3.71 19.20
N SER A 44 0.23 4.17 20.17
CA SER A 44 -1.03 3.55 20.55
C SER A 44 -2.07 3.71 19.43
N LEU A 45 -3.19 2.98 19.50
CA LEU A 45 -4.27 3.15 18.50
C LEU A 45 -4.95 4.53 18.65
N GLU A 46 -5.00 5.05 19.87
CA GLU A 46 -5.53 6.37 20.18
C GLU A 46 -4.61 7.49 19.64
N GLU A 47 -3.29 7.32 19.75
CA GLU A 47 -2.31 8.23 19.17
C GLU A 47 -2.40 8.23 17.63
N LEU A 48 -2.59 7.06 17.01
CA LEU A 48 -2.81 6.93 15.56
C LEU A 48 -4.12 7.58 15.13
N ASP A 49 -5.21 7.39 15.88
CA ASP A 49 -6.50 8.04 15.62
C ASP A 49 -6.39 9.56 15.69
N ARG A 50 -5.72 10.07 16.71
CA ARG A 50 -5.48 11.52 16.87
C ARG A 50 -4.70 12.10 15.69
N LEU A 51 -3.63 11.44 15.25
CA LEU A 51 -2.87 11.88 14.08
C LEU A 51 -3.73 11.82 12.78
N CYS A 52 -4.48 10.72 12.57
CA CYS A 52 -5.39 10.62 11.45
C CYS A 52 -6.43 11.74 11.43
N THR A 53 -6.97 12.10 12.59
CA THR A 53 -7.94 13.20 12.75
C THR A 53 -7.31 14.53 12.32
N VAL A 54 -6.12 14.87 12.82
CA VAL A 54 -5.41 16.09 12.41
C VAL A 54 -5.19 16.14 10.90
N PHE A 55 -4.77 15.03 10.27
CA PHE A 55 -4.61 14.98 8.82
C PHE A 55 -5.93 15.17 8.06
N ILE A 56 -7.04 14.61 8.56
CA ILE A 56 -8.37 14.77 7.97
C ILE A 56 -8.82 16.24 8.08
N GLU A 57 -8.64 16.87 9.23
CA GLU A 57 -8.93 18.30 9.45
C GLU A 57 -8.09 19.19 8.52
N LYS A 58 -6.87 18.77 8.18
CA LYS A 58 -5.97 19.45 7.22
C LYS A 58 -6.23 19.11 5.74
N GLY A 59 -7.32 18.40 5.41
CA GLY A 59 -7.76 18.18 4.04
C GLY A 59 -7.43 16.78 3.47
N VAL A 60 -6.97 15.83 4.27
CA VAL A 60 -6.92 14.42 3.82
C VAL A 60 -8.35 13.91 3.62
N ARG A 61 -8.63 13.39 2.42
CA ARG A 61 -9.92 12.82 2.04
C ARG A 61 -9.87 11.31 1.89
N LYS A 62 -8.68 10.75 1.74
CA LYS A 62 -8.46 9.32 1.61
C LYS A 62 -7.44 8.83 2.62
N LEU A 63 -7.79 7.78 3.36
CA LEU A 63 -6.92 7.14 4.33
C LEU A 63 -6.77 5.65 4.00
N ARG A 64 -5.53 5.16 4.04
CA ARG A 64 -5.25 3.74 3.84
C ARG A 64 -4.45 3.19 5.00
N LEU A 65 -5.01 2.21 5.68
CA LEU A 65 -4.28 1.44 6.67
C LEU A 65 -3.39 0.41 5.96
N THR A 66 -2.14 0.37 6.40
CA THR A 66 -1.09 -0.51 5.90
C THR A 66 -0.22 -0.96 7.08
N GLY A 67 0.97 -1.43 6.78
CA GLY A 67 1.97 -1.80 7.76
C GLY A 67 2.87 -2.86 7.18
N GLY A 68 3.36 -3.77 8.02
CA GLY A 68 3.61 -5.13 7.60
C GLY A 68 2.27 -5.72 7.17
N GLU A 69 1.52 -6.30 8.11
CA GLU A 69 0.12 -6.65 7.87
C GLU A 69 -0.78 -5.91 8.88
N PRO A 70 -1.69 -5.00 8.44
CA PRO A 70 -2.47 -4.20 9.36
C PRO A 70 -3.40 -5.03 10.26
N LEU A 71 -3.93 -6.15 9.75
CA LEU A 71 -4.89 -6.98 10.48
C LEU A 71 -4.24 -7.86 11.57
N VAL A 72 -2.90 -7.94 11.66
CA VAL A 72 -2.22 -8.58 12.80
C VAL A 72 -2.05 -7.64 14.00
N ARG A 73 -2.27 -6.32 13.81
CA ARG A 73 -2.22 -5.37 14.93
C ARG A 73 -3.33 -5.70 15.92
N LYS A 74 -2.96 -5.95 17.19
CA LYS A 74 -3.95 -6.23 18.24
C LYS A 74 -4.96 -5.08 18.35
N ASN A 75 -6.23 -5.41 18.40
CA ASN A 75 -7.35 -4.47 18.51
C ASN A 75 -7.47 -3.46 17.35
N ILE A 76 -6.97 -3.79 16.16
CA ILE A 76 -7.00 -2.90 15.00
C ILE A 76 -8.40 -2.35 14.70
N MET A 77 -9.46 -3.15 14.92
CA MET A 77 -10.83 -2.72 14.69
C MET A 77 -11.27 -1.57 15.60
N HIS A 78 -10.62 -1.38 16.75
CA HIS A 78 -10.84 -0.18 17.54
C HIS A 78 -10.45 1.09 16.76
N LEU A 79 -9.27 1.09 16.13
CA LEU A 79 -8.83 2.22 15.28
C LEU A 79 -9.76 2.40 14.06
N VAL A 80 -10.16 1.31 13.41
CA VAL A 80 -11.06 1.37 12.24
C VAL A 80 -12.39 2.01 12.63
N ARG A 81 -13.01 1.62 13.75
CA ARG A 81 -14.25 2.21 14.26
C ARG A 81 -14.07 3.68 14.63
N GLN A 82 -12.94 4.07 15.23
CA GLN A 82 -12.68 5.48 15.55
C GLN A 82 -12.57 6.32 14.27
N ILE A 83 -11.89 5.82 13.24
CA ILE A 83 -11.76 6.55 11.97
C ILE A 83 -13.09 6.60 11.21
N SER A 84 -13.96 5.57 11.33
CA SER A 84 -15.23 5.51 10.58
C SER A 84 -16.16 6.69 10.87
N ARG A 85 -16.08 7.33 12.05
CA ARG A 85 -16.85 8.56 12.35
C ARG A 85 -16.59 9.68 11.34
N HIS A 86 -15.38 9.71 10.74
CA HIS A 86 -15.07 10.72 9.72
C HIS A 86 -15.67 10.37 8.34
N LEU A 87 -15.97 9.09 8.08
CA LEU A 87 -16.76 8.68 6.90
C LEU A 87 -18.23 9.12 7.09
N GLU A 88 -18.78 8.90 8.29
CA GLU A 88 -20.17 9.26 8.62
C GLU A 88 -20.38 10.78 8.54
N SER A 89 -19.43 11.58 9.00
CA SER A 89 -19.48 13.04 8.93
C SER A 89 -19.18 13.60 7.53
N GLY A 90 -18.70 12.78 6.59
CA GLY A 90 -18.26 13.22 5.27
C GLY A 90 -16.91 13.94 5.24
N ALA A 91 -16.20 14.04 6.38
CA ALA A 91 -14.87 14.63 6.45
C ALA A 91 -13.81 13.76 5.75
N LEU A 92 -14.01 12.44 5.74
CA LEU A 92 -13.22 11.46 5.00
C LEU A 92 -14.10 10.81 3.91
N GLU A 93 -13.60 10.72 2.68
CA GLU A 93 -14.32 10.14 1.55
C GLU A 93 -14.09 8.63 1.44
N GLU A 94 -12.90 8.17 1.80
CA GLU A 94 -12.52 6.76 1.68
C GLU A 94 -11.57 6.31 2.80
N LEU A 95 -11.98 5.25 3.52
CA LEU A 95 -11.11 4.42 4.34
C LEU A 95 -10.91 3.09 3.63
N THR A 96 -9.65 2.68 3.43
CA THR A 96 -9.30 1.43 2.77
C THR A 96 -8.09 0.78 3.44
N LEU A 97 -7.81 -0.48 3.10
CA LEU A 97 -6.66 -1.23 3.60
C LEU A 97 -5.86 -1.81 2.43
N THR A 98 -4.56 -2.02 2.68
CA THR A 98 -3.75 -3.00 1.94
C THR A 98 -3.44 -4.13 2.91
N THR A 99 -3.77 -5.34 2.55
CA THR A 99 -3.62 -6.54 3.39
C THR A 99 -3.08 -7.70 2.57
N ASN A 100 -2.39 -8.63 3.22
CA ASN A 100 -2.00 -9.90 2.60
C ASN A 100 -3.16 -10.93 2.57
N GLY A 101 -4.31 -10.59 3.16
CA GLY A 101 -5.52 -11.41 3.14
C GLY A 101 -5.59 -12.51 4.19
N SER A 102 -4.49 -12.85 4.87
CA SER A 102 -4.42 -14.00 5.81
C SER A 102 -5.42 -13.96 6.96
N GLN A 103 -5.77 -12.76 7.43
CA GLN A 103 -6.69 -12.52 8.54
C GLN A 103 -8.05 -11.99 8.07
N LEU A 104 -8.25 -11.83 6.78
CA LEU A 104 -9.37 -11.08 6.23
C LEU A 104 -10.72 -11.77 6.47
N SER A 105 -10.78 -13.12 6.44
CA SER A 105 -11.99 -13.89 6.78
C SER A 105 -12.54 -13.56 8.16
N ARG A 106 -11.69 -13.20 9.12
CA ARG A 106 -12.06 -12.81 10.47
C ARG A 106 -12.66 -11.40 10.56
N PHE A 107 -12.24 -10.48 9.69
CA PHE A 107 -12.52 -9.05 9.85
C PHE A 107 -13.39 -8.47 8.75
N ALA A 108 -13.66 -9.19 7.66
CA ALA A 108 -14.32 -8.65 6.47
C ALA A 108 -15.68 -8.03 6.77
N ALA A 109 -16.55 -8.72 7.54
CA ALA A 109 -17.87 -8.21 7.90
C ALA A 109 -17.77 -6.92 8.73
N GLU A 110 -16.93 -6.91 9.76
CA GLU A 110 -16.76 -5.74 10.62
C GLU A 110 -16.14 -4.54 9.88
N LEU A 111 -15.22 -4.78 8.93
CA LEU A 111 -14.70 -3.74 8.05
C LEU A 111 -15.80 -3.11 7.18
N ALA A 112 -16.70 -3.93 6.63
CA ALA A 112 -17.85 -3.44 5.86
C ALA A 112 -18.80 -2.62 6.74
N ASP A 113 -19.11 -3.09 7.95
CA ASP A 113 -19.96 -2.37 8.92
C ASP A 113 -19.36 -1.02 9.32
N CYS A 114 -18.03 -0.89 9.35
CA CYS A 114 -17.32 0.38 9.58
C CYS A 114 -17.27 1.30 8.33
N GLY A 115 -17.98 0.97 7.24
CA GLY A 115 -18.05 1.80 6.04
C GLY A 115 -16.86 1.65 5.09
N VAL A 116 -15.97 0.69 5.29
CA VAL A 116 -14.95 0.32 4.31
C VAL A 116 -15.67 -0.27 3.08
N LYS A 117 -15.44 0.31 1.91
CA LYS A 117 -16.10 -0.12 0.66
C LYS A 117 -15.20 -0.95 -0.23
N ARG A 118 -13.89 -0.81 -0.07
CA ARG A 118 -12.90 -1.45 -0.92
C ARG A 118 -11.64 -1.78 -0.13
N ILE A 119 -11.03 -2.91 -0.47
CA ILE A 119 -9.74 -3.35 0.06
C ILE A 119 -8.80 -3.73 -1.07
N ASN A 120 -7.49 -3.60 -0.81
CA ASN A 120 -6.46 -4.12 -1.69
C ASN A 120 -5.86 -5.38 -1.04
N VAL A 121 -5.91 -6.50 -1.74
CA VAL A 121 -5.30 -7.75 -1.30
C VAL A 121 -4.03 -7.97 -2.12
N SER A 122 -2.90 -8.17 -1.43
CA SER A 122 -1.63 -8.52 -2.06
C SER A 122 -1.61 -10.02 -2.35
N LEU A 123 -1.55 -10.37 -3.64
CA LEU A 123 -1.53 -11.74 -4.11
C LEU A 123 -0.71 -11.82 -5.40
N ASP A 124 0.43 -12.51 -5.36
CA ASP A 124 1.40 -12.52 -6.46
C ASP A 124 1.27 -13.73 -7.37
N THR A 125 0.61 -14.80 -6.92
CA THR A 125 0.41 -16.05 -7.65
C THR A 125 -0.81 -16.80 -7.15
N LEU A 126 -1.40 -17.64 -8.00
CA LEU A 126 -2.46 -18.59 -7.66
C LEU A 126 -1.92 -20.02 -7.42
N ASP A 127 -0.63 -20.23 -7.64
CA ASP A 127 0.04 -21.50 -7.36
C ASP A 127 0.45 -21.59 -5.89
N PRO A 128 -0.03 -22.60 -5.12
CA PRO A 128 0.24 -22.71 -3.70
C PRO A 128 1.73 -22.88 -3.36
N GLU A 129 2.50 -23.55 -4.21
CA GLU A 129 3.91 -23.77 -3.99
C GLU A 129 4.73 -22.51 -4.24
N LYS A 130 4.47 -21.80 -5.35
CA LYS A 130 5.06 -20.49 -5.62
C LYS A 130 4.65 -19.47 -4.56
N PHE A 131 3.39 -19.50 -4.11
CA PHE A 131 2.93 -18.64 -3.02
C PHE A 131 3.75 -18.85 -1.75
N ARG A 132 4.02 -20.11 -1.39
CA ARG A 132 4.86 -20.45 -0.24
C ARG A 132 6.31 -19.99 -0.46
N GLN A 133 6.85 -20.14 -1.67
CA GLN A 133 8.21 -19.66 -1.99
C GLN A 133 8.32 -18.14 -1.85
N ILE A 134 7.34 -17.36 -2.33
CA ILE A 134 7.34 -15.90 -2.20
C ILE A 134 7.17 -15.49 -0.74
N THR A 135 6.15 -16.02 -0.06
CA THR A 135 5.71 -15.53 1.25
C THR A 135 6.44 -16.19 2.42
N ARG A 136 7.17 -17.28 2.17
CA ARG A 136 7.83 -18.20 3.10
C ARG A 136 6.87 -18.85 4.08
N TRP A 137 6.04 -18.08 4.78
CA TRP A 137 5.14 -18.54 5.86
C TRP A 137 3.65 -18.44 5.51
N GLY A 138 3.32 -17.93 4.33
CA GLY A 138 1.94 -17.76 3.92
C GLY A 138 1.22 -19.08 3.61
N ASN A 139 -0.10 -19.04 3.74
CA ASN A 139 -1.01 -20.11 3.31
C ASN A 139 -2.02 -19.51 2.32
N LEU A 140 -1.99 -19.98 1.07
CA LEU A 140 -2.85 -19.47 0.00
C LEU A 140 -4.33 -19.67 0.29
N ASP A 141 -4.73 -20.84 0.84
CA ASP A 141 -6.14 -21.15 1.13
C ASP A 141 -6.74 -20.11 2.08
N LYS A 142 -5.97 -19.69 3.12
CA LYS A 142 -6.43 -18.63 4.03
C LYS A 142 -6.65 -17.28 3.33
N VAL A 143 -5.84 -16.98 2.33
CA VAL A 143 -5.99 -15.74 1.53
C VAL A 143 -7.22 -15.85 0.65
N MET A 144 -7.45 -17.01 0.03
CA MET A 144 -8.65 -17.27 -0.76
C MET A 144 -9.93 -17.18 0.08
N ASP A 145 -9.95 -17.83 1.25
CA ASP A 145 -11.05 -17.71 2.22
C ASP A 145 -11.29 -16.24 2.61
N GLY A 146 -10.20 -15.48 2.79
CA GLY A 146 -10.26 -14.06 3.10
C GLY A 146 -10.88 -13.23 1.97
N ILE A 147 -10.53 -13.51 0.71
CA ILE A 147 -11.12 -12.86 -0.47
C ILE A 147 -12.60 -13.20 -0.57
N ASP A 148 -12.97 -14.46 -0.38
CA ASP A 148 -14.36 -14.92 -0.41
C ASP A 148 -15.20 -14.23 0.67
N ALA A 149 -14.69 -14.18 1.90
CA ALA A 149 -15.35 -13.48 3.01
C ALA A 149 -15.52 -11.98 2.73
N ALA A 150 -14.51 -11.34 2.13
CA ALA A 150 -14.59 -9.92 1.76
C ALA A 150 -15.68 -9.67 0.70
N GLN A 151 -15.73 -10.49 -0.35
CA GLN A 151 -16.76 -10.38 -1.38
C GLN A 151 -18.16 -10.67 -0.81
N ALA A 152 -18.30 -11.67 0.06
CA ALA A 152 -19.55 -12.00 0.74
C ALA A 152 -20.03 -10.85 1.66
N ALA A 153 -19.10 -10.11 2.27
CA ALA A 153 -19.40 -8.91 3.06
C ALA A 153 -19.68 -7.65 2.19
N GLY A 154 -19.69 -7.76 0.87
CA GLY A 154 -19.94 -6.64 -0.05
C GLY A 154 -18.74 -5.72 -0.29
N LEU A 155 -17.54 -6.08 0.19
CA LEU A 155 -16.32 -5.32 -0.08
C LEU A 155 -15.86 -5.52 -1.52
N LYS A 156 -15.52 -4.43 -2.20
CA LYS A 156 -14.84 -4.52 -3.50
C LYS A 156 -13.39 -4.92 -3.27
N VAL A 157 -12.99 -6.05 -3.82
CA VAL A 157 -11.62 -6.53 -3.75
C VAL A 157 -10.84 -6.08 -4.98
N LYS A 158 -9.68 -5.51 -4.75
CA LYS A 158 -8.68 -5.22 -5.76
C LYS A 158 -7.42 -5.99 -5.45
N LEU A 159 -6.91 -6.75 -6.41
CA LEU A 159 -5.67 -7.48 -6.26
C LEU A 159 -4.49 -6.59 -6.64
N ASN A 160 -3.42 -6.68 -5.85
CA ASN A 160 -2.12 -6.13 -6.16
C ASN A 160 -1.14 -7.29 -6.31
N ALA A 161 -0.46 -7.38 -7.45
CA ALA A 161 0.57 -8.38 -7.71
C ALA A 161 1.89 -7.69 -8.06
N VAL A 162 2.96 -8.05 -7.37
CA VAL A 162 4.32 -7.66 -7.77
C VAL A 162 4.75 -8.59 -8.90
N ALA A 163 5.08 -8.01 -10.06
CA ALA A 163 5.57 -8.78 -11.20
C ALA A 163 7.05 -9.11 -10.98
N LEU A 164 7.35 -10.40 -10.84
CA LEU A 164 8.68 -10.95 -10.64
C LEU A 164 9.12 -11.70 -11.89
N LYS A 165 10.23 -11.26 -12.48
CA LYS A 165 10.80 -11.82 -13.68
C LYS A 165 11.11 -13.32 -13.51
N ASP A 166 10.77 -14.12 -14.53
CA ASP A 166 11.01 -15.56 -14.59
C ASP A 166 10.42 -16.36 -13.40
N PHE A 167 9.48 -15.76 -12.68
CA PHE A 167 8.85 -16.39 -11.53
C PHE A 167 7.31 -16.46 -11.65
N ASN A 168 6.62 -15.32 -11.66
CA ASN A 168 5.16 -15.28 -11.78
C ASN A 168 4.65 -14.57 -13.05
N ASP A 169 5.52 -14.00 -13.84
CA ASP A 169 5.18 -13.24 -15.05
C ASP A 169 4.39 -14.07 -16.08
N ALA A 170 4.71 -15.35 -16.23
CA ALA A 170 3.98 -16.26 -17.11
C ALA A 170 2.55 -16.58 -16.63
N GLU A 171 2.25 -16.43 -15.34
CA GLU A 171 0.94 -16.73 -14.74
C GLU A 171 -0.01 -15.52 -14.76
N LEU A 172 0.52 -14.30 -14.93
CA LEU A 172 -0.29 -13.09 -14.87
C LEU A 172 -1.46 -13.05 -15.84
N PRO A 173 -1.40 -13.63 -17.06
CA PRO A 173 -2.57 -13.75 -17.94
C PRO A 173 -3.71 -14.58 -17.34
N GLU A 174 -3.38 -15.70 -16.67
CA GLU A 174 -4.37 -16.54 -16.00
C GLU A 174 -4.93 -15.88 -14.77
N MET A 175 -4.06 -15.27 -13.96
CA MET A 175 -4.46 -14.50 -12.78
C MET A 175 -5.40 -13.33 -13.14
N LEU A 176 -5.16 -12.68 -14.29
CA LEU A 176 -6.02 -11.64 -14.83
C LEU A 176 -7.42 -12.18 -15.15
N ARG A 177 -7.50 -13.31 -15.88
CA ARG A 177 -8.78 -13.95 -16.19
C ARG A 177 -9.53 -14.36 -14.92
N TRP A 178 -8.83 -14.98 -13.98
CA TRP A 178 -9.38 -15.40 -12.71
C TRP A 178 -9.94 -14.21 -11.88
N ALA A 179 -9.14 -13.15 -11.75
CA ALA A 179 -9.56 -11.95 -11.02
C ALA A 179 -10.81 -11.30 -11.65
N HIS A 180 -10.79 -11.10 -12.96
CA HIS A 180 -11.92 -10.49 -13.68
C HIS A 180 -13.17 -11.40 -13.67
N GLY A 181 -13.01 -12.72 -13.79
CA GLY A 181 -14.12 -13.69 -13.68
C GLY A 181 -14.82 -13.65 -12.32
N ARG A 182 -14.14 -13.14 -11.28
CA ARG A 182 -14.67 -12.92 -9.94
C ARG A 182 -15.09 -11.47 -9.66
N GLY A 183 -15.10 -10.60 -10.67
CA GLY A 183 -15.45 -9.18 -10.54
C GLY A 183 -14.39 -8.33 -9.80
N MET A 184 -13.16 -8.82 -9.71
CA MET A 184 -12.06 -8.09 -9.07
C MET A 184 -11.19 -7.37 -10.11
N GLU A 185 -10.59 -6.23 -9.71
CA GLU A 185 -9.56 -5.58 -10.51
C GLU A 185 -8.18 -6.16 -10.17
N LEU A 186 -7.31 -6.29 -11.16
CA LEU A 186 -5.90 -6.61 -10.95
C LEU A 186 -5.03 -5.36 -11.17
N THR A 187 -4.02 -5.17 -10.31
CA THR A 187 -2.96 -4.19 -10.51
C THR A 187 -1.62 -4.86 -10.39
N VAL A 188 -0.80 -4.75 -11.42
CA VAL A 188 0.58 -5.22 -11.41
C VAL A 188 1.53 -4.09 -11.04
N ILE A 189 2.59 -4.43 -10.31
CA ILE A 189 3.50 -3.47 -9.66
C ILE A 189 4.93 -3.86 -9.97
N GLU A 190 5.77 -2.90 -10.38
CA GLU A 190 7.23 -3.11 -10.49
C GLU A 190 7.87 -3.26 -9.11
N THR A 191 8.86 -4.15 -9.00
CA THR A 191 9.72 -4.26 -7.82
C THR A 191 10.43 -2.93 -7.55
N MET A 192 10.47 -2.52 -6.28
CA MET A 192 11.10 -1.26 -5.85
C MET A 192 12.36 -1.54 -5.01
N PRO A 193 13.44 -0.75 -5.18
CA PRO A 193 14.70 -0.96 -4.47
C PRO A 193 14.68 -0.38 -3.05
N MET A 194 13.90 -1.00 -2.15
CA MET A 194 13.70 -0.57 -0.77
C MET A 194 14.16 -1.63 0.24
N GLY A 195 14.87 -1.21 1.28
CA GLY A 195 15.39 -2.06 2.35
C GLY A 195 16.39 -3.11 1.86
N GLU A 196 17.07 -3.76 2.74
CA GLU A 196 17.91 -4.91 2.43
C GLU A 196 17.06 -6.19 2.38
N ILE A 197 17.25 -7.00 1.36
CA ILE A 197 16.59 -8.30 1.17
C ILE A 197 17.63 -9.35 0.78
N ASP A 198 17.30 -10.62 1.01
CA ASP A 198 18.20 -11.74 0.73
C ASP A 198 18.37 -12.04 -0.76
N ALA A 199 17.54 -11.44 -1.63
CA ALA A 199 17.52 -11.68 -3.07
C ALA A 199 18.11 -10.51 -3.87
N ASP A 200 18.69 -10.79 -5.04
CA ASP A 200 19.10 -9.75 -5.98
C ASP A 200 17.87 -9.18 -6.70
N ARG A 201 17.59 -7.90 -6.47
CA ARG A 201 16.46 -7.21 -7.10
C ARG A 201 16.59 -7.07 -8.60
N THR A 202 17.81 -7.05 -9.13
CA THR A 202 18.04 -6.95 -10.57
C THR A 202 17.58 -8.19 -11.30
N ASP A 203 17.67 -9.36 -10.65
CA ASP A 203 17.19 -10.62 -11.19
C ASP A 203 15.67 -10.73 -11.13
N GLN A 204 15.04 -10.10 -10.13
CA GLN A 204 13.60 -10.11 -9.96
C GLN A 204 12.88 -9.00 -10.75
N TYR A 205 13.59 -7.96 -11.18
CA TYR A 205 12.98 -6.79 -11.79
C TYR A 205 12.47 -7.10 -13.20
N LEU A 206 11.18 -6.85 -13.40
CA LEU A 206 10.49 -6.92 -14.70
C LEU A 206 9.93 -5.54 -15.03
N PRO A 207 10.43 -4.86 -16.08
CA PRO A 207 9.79 -3.65 -16.61
C PRO A 207 8.36 -3.96 -17.06
N LEU A 208 7.36 -3.25 -16.50
CA LEU A 208 5.96 -3.53 -16.85
C LEU A 208 5.60 -3.17 -18.30
N SER A 209 6.43 -2.42 -19.01
CA SER A 209 6.31 -2.25 -20.46
C SER A 209 6.48 -3.57 -21.23
N LEU A 210 7.41 -4.42 -20.78
CA LEU A 210 7.62 -5.76 -21.37
C LEU A 210 6.45 -6.69 -21.03
N LEU A 211 5.97 -6.64 -19.79
CA LEU A 211 4.79 -7.40 -19.38
C LEU A 211 3.56 -6.98 -20.17
N ARG A 212 3.33 -5.67 -20.35
CA ARG A 212 2.22 -5.16 -21.16
C ARG A 212 2.28 -5.70 -22.58
N ALA A 213 3.46 -5.63 -23.24
CA ALA A 213 3.65 -6.16 -24.58
C ALA A 213 3.42 -7.69 -24.67
N ALA A 214 3.74 -8.44 -23.60
CA ALA A 214 3.44 -9.87 -23.52
C ALA A 214 1.93 -10.13 -23.37
N LEU A 215 1.24 -9.34 -22.56
CA LEU A 215 -0.23 -9.43 -22.38
C LEU A 215 -0.98 -9.05 -23.66
N GLU A 216 -0.51 -8.08 -24.43
CA GLU A 216 -1.10 -7.64 -25.71
C GLU A 216 -1.08 -8.72 -26.80
N ARG A 217 -0.32 -9.81 -26.60
CA ARG A 217 -0.40 -11.01 -27.46
C ARG A 217 -1.65 -11.85 -27.23
N GLN A 218 -2.31 -11.70 -26.09
CA GLN A 218 -3.45 -12.51 -25.66
C GLN A 218 -4.70 -11.67 -25.39
N PHE A 219 -4.53 -10.35 -25.18
CA PHE A 219 -5.60 -9.44 -24.78
C PHE A 219 -5.53 -8.14 -25.56
N THR A 220 -6.69 -7.58 -25.85
CA THR A 220 -6.83 -6.22 -26.39
C THR A 220 -6.86 -5.24 -25.23
N LEU A 221 -5.79 -4.47 -25.04
CA LEU A 221 -5.62 -3.51 -23.94
C LEU A 221 -5.84 -2.08 -24.45
N THR A 222 -6.84 -1.39 -23.92
CA THR A 222 -7.15 0.01 -24.25
C THR A 222 -6.96 0.92 -23.06
N ASP A 223 -6.13 1.96 -23.19
CA ASP A 223 -5.92 2.94 -22.12
C ASP A 223 -7.21 3.67 -21.77
N ILE A 224 -7.48 3.83 -20.47
CA ILE A 224 -8.68 4.49 -19.97
C ILE A 224 -8.34 5.57 -18.93
N PRO A 225 -9.09 6.69 -18.85
CA PRO A 225 -8.83 7.78 -17.91
C PRO A 225 -9.27 7.47 -16.47
N TYR A 226 -9.53 6.20 -16.15
CA TYR A 226 -9.96 5.76 -14.83
C TYR A 226 -8.85 5.95 -13.79
N LYS A 227 -9.21 6.48 -12.62
CA LYS A 227 -8.28 6.73 -11.50
C LYS A 227 -8.92 6.29 -10.18
N THR A 228 -8.12 5.72 -9.29
CA THR A 228 -8.53 5.35 -7.92
C THR A 228 -7.86 6.21 -6.84
N GLY A 229 -7.33 7.38 -7.22
CA GLY A 229 -6.53 8.24 -6.34
C GLY A 229 -5.13 7.67 -6.00
N GLY A 230 -4.77 6.53 -6.57
CA GLY A 230 -3.44 5.91 -6.47
C GLY A 230 -2.58 6.15 -7.72
N PRO A 231 -1.37 5.55 -7.78
CA PRO A 231 -0.43 5.76 -8.88
C PRO A 231 -0.72 4.88 -10.12
N ALA A 232 -1.67 3.96 -10.04
CA ALA A 232 -1.95 3.03 -11.12
C ALA A 232 -2.52 3.74 -12.34
N ARG A 233 -2.00 3.40 -13.52
CA ARG A 233 -2.60 3.69 -14.82
C ARG A 233 -3.37 2.46 -15.25
N TYR A 234 -4.55 2.66 -15.82
CA TYR A 234 -5.47 1.57 -16.11
C TYR A 234 -5.69 1.39 -17.59
N VAL A 235 -5.85 0.13 -17.96
CA VAL A 235 -6.35 -0.29 -19.27
C VAL A 235 -7.65 -1.08 -19.07
N HIS A 236 -8.53 -0.99 -20.04
CA HIS A 236 -9.65 -1.91 -20.22
C HIS A 236 -9.15 -3.15 -20.98
N VAL A 237 -9.58 -4.32 -20.56
CA VAL A 237 -9.26 -5.62 -21.16
C VAL A 237 -10.50 -6.12 -21.88
N ALA A 238 -10.52 -6.07 -23.21
CA ALA A 238 -11.74 -6.32 -23.98
C ALA A 238 -12.29 -7.74 -23.78
N GLU A 239 -11.42 -8.75 -23.71
CA GLU A 239 -11.79 -10.18 -23.62
C GLU A 239 -12.47 -10.53 -22.28
N THR A 240 -12.21 -9.74 -21.22
CA THR A 240 -12.74 -10.00 -19.88
C THR A 240 -13.69 -8.91 -19.40
N GLY A 241 -13.76 -7.78 -20.08
CA GLY A 241 -14.54 -6.60 -19.69
C GLY A 241 -14.04 -5.90 -18.43
N GLY A 242 -12.90 -6.35 -17.85
CA GLY A 242 -12.35 -5.85 -16.60
C GLY A 242 -11.27 -4.79 -16.79
N ARG A 243 -10.68 -4.36 -15.67
CA ARG A 243 -9.63 -3.33 -15.62
C ARG A 243 -8.33 -3.91 -15.09
N LEU A 244 -7.23 -3.64 -15.81
CA LEU A 244 -5.87 -3.94 -15.37
C LEU A 244 -5.14 -2.64 -15.08
N GLY A 245 -4.54 -2.53 -13.89
CA GLY A 245 -3.72 -1.39 -13.47
C GLY A 245 -2.24 -1.69 -13.57
N PHE A 246 -1.44 -0.67 -13.90
CA PHE A 246 0.02 -0.74 -13.93
C PHE A 246 0.59 0.31 -12.98
N ILE A 247 1.41 -0.11 -12.01
CA ILE A 247 2.19 0.78 -11.14
C ILE A 247 3.66 0.63 -11.51
N THR A 248 4.19 1.65 -12.17
CA THR A 248 5.48 1.66 -12.86
C THR A 248 6.44 2.70 -12.27
N PRO A 249 6.86 2.58 -10.99
CA PRO A 249 7.73 3.58 -10.38
C PRO A 249 9.09 3.69 -11.07
N MET A 250 9.58 2.62 -11.68
CA MET A 250 10.91 2.56 -12.28
C MET A 250 10.90 2.98 -13.75
N THR A 251 9.94 2.48 -14.54
CA THR A 251 9.89 2.74 -15.99
C THR A 251 9.15 4.00 -16.36
N HIS A 252 8.21 4.46 -15.54
CA HIS A 252 7.43 5.67 -15.80
C HIS A 252 6.88 6.24 -14.48
N ASN A 253 7.60 7.16 -13.89
CA ASN A 253 7.23 7.73 -12.62
C ASN A 253 5.92 8.54 -12.69
N PHE A 254 5.25 8.65 -11.54
CA PHE A 254 3.96 9.34 -11.35
C PHE A 254 4.09 10.46 -10.31
N CYS A 255 5.29 10.98 -10.12
CA CYS A 255 5.61 11.92 -9.05
C CYS A 255 4.95 13.29 -9.25
N GLU A 256 4.75 13.73 -10.49
CA GLU A 256 4.16 15.04 -10.80
C GLU A 256 2.74 15.23 -10.23
N SER A 257 1.96 14.14 -10.11
CA SER A 257 0.60 14.16 -9.56
C SER A 257 0.51 13.51 -8.16
N CYS A 258 1.63 13.36 -7.46
CA CYS A 258 1.66 12.64 -6.18
C CYS A 258 1.03 13.46 -5.05
N ASN A 259 -0.16 13.06 -4.62
CA ASN A 259 -0.93 13.66 -3.52
C ASN A 259 -0.76 12.93 -2.17
N ARG A 260 0.29 12.11 -2.01
CA ARG A 260 0.41 11.15 -0.90
C ARG A 260 1.54 11.47 0.05
N VAL A 261 1.29 11.17 1.34
CA VAL A 261 2.31 11.06 2.39
C VAL A 261 2.11 9.78 3.19
N ARG A 262 3.10 9.40 4.00
CA ARG A 262 3.11 8.12 4.73
C ARG A 262 3.49 8.33 6.18
N LEU A 263 2.60 7.92 7.08
CA LEU A 263 2.82 7.90 8.51
C LEU A 263 3.19 6.47 8.93
N THR A 264 4.27 6.33 9.68
CA THR A 264 4.69 5.04 10.24
C THR A 264 4.03 4.77 11.59
N CYS A 265 4.09 3.52 12.03
CA CYS A 265 3.62 3.11 13.36
C CYS A 265 4.43 3.70 14.52
N THR A 266 5.55 4.37 14.25
CA THR A 266 6.37 5.10 15.22
C THR A 266 6.07 6.59 15.28
N GLY A 267 5.21 7.10 14.39
CA GLY A 267 4.90 8.54 14.30
C GLY A 267 5.82 9.31 13.36
N THR A 268 6.64 8.62 12.57
CA THR A 268 7.48 9.26 11.55
C THR A 268 6.68 9.49 10.27
N LEU A 269 6.68 10.72 9.77
CA LEU A 269 6.04 11.12 8.52
C LEU A 269 7.06 11.16 7.40
N TYR A 270 6.87 10.34 6.36
CA TYR A 270 7.64 10.40 5.12
C TYR A 270 6.82 11.08 4.03
N MET A 271 7.36 12.12 3.42
CA MET A 271 6.73 12.86 2.33
C MET A 271 6.82 12.13 1.00
N CYS A 272 7.82 11.25 0.84
CA CYS A 272 8.02 10.42 -0.35
C CYS A 272 8.41 8.98 0.03
N LEU A 273 7.98 7.99 -0.78
CA LEU A 273 8.35 6.60 -0.57
C LEU A 273 9.84 6.36 -0.83
N GLY A 274 10.41 6.99 -1.85
CA GLY A 274 11.78 6.79 -2.30
C GLY A 274 12.76 7.89 -1.87
N GLN A 275 12.50 8.55 -0.73
CA GLN A 275 13.37 9.55 -0.13
C GLN A 275 13.46 9.31 1.38
N GLU A 276 14.59 9.68 1.98
CA GLU A 276 14.83 9.46 3.43
C GLU A 276 14.38 10.64 4.29
N ASP A 277 14.07 11.82 3.70
CA ASP A 277 13.58 12.97 4.47
C ASP A 277 12.26 12.65 5.16
N ALA A 278 12.21 12.93 6.47
CA ALA A 278 11.12 12.56 7.34
C ALA A 278 10.93 13.61 8.45
N ALA A 279 9.75 13.60 9.06
CA ALA A 279 9.44 14.40 10.24
C ALA A 279 8.96 13.49 11.38
N ASP A 280 9.41 13.79 12.61
CA ASP A 280 8.90 13.13 13.81
C ASP A 280 7.61 13.85 14.27
N LEU A 281 6.48 13.16 14.16
CA LEU A 281 5.20 13.64 14.69
C LEU A 281 4.91 13.10 16.10
N ARG A 282 5.68 12.12 16.59
CA ARG A 282 5.47 11.55 17.92
C ARG A 282 5.86 12.52 19.02
N ALA A 283 6.95 13.25 18.87
CA ALA A 283 7.39 14.23 19.86
C ALA A 283 6.34 15.36 20.06
N PRO A 284 5.90 16.09 19.04
CA PRO A 284 4.85 17.10 19.20
C PRO A 284 3.51 16.51 19.66
N LEU A 285 3.15 15.28 19.25
CA LEU A 285 1.93 14.60 19.67
C LEU A 285 1.90 14.36 21.19
N ARG A 286 3.03 13.98 21.77
CA ARG A 286 3.15 13.62 23.20
C ARG A 286 3.46 14.82 24.09
N SER A 287 3.91 15.94 23.54
CA SER A 287 4.25 17.14 24.30
C SER A 287 3.06 18.01 24.64
N SER A 288 1.90 17.82 23.99
CA SER A 288 0.69 18.61 24.18
C SER A 288 -0.57 17.78 23.99
N GLU A 289 -1.62 18.10 24.75
CA GLU A 289 -2.96 17.56 24.50
C GLU A 289 -3.65 18.25 23.30
N GLY A 290 -3.23 19.49 22.96
CA GLY A 290 -3.69 20.21 21.75
C GLY A 290 -3.06 19.70 20.47
N ASN A 291 -3.67 20.00 19.34
CA ASN A 291 -3.24 19.51 18.02
C ASN A 291 -2.34 20.51 17.27
N GLU A 292 -2.12 21.70 17.81
CA GLU A 292 -1.43 22.82 17.15
C GLU A 292 0.01 22.44 16.78
N LEU A 293 0.77 21.90 17.74
CA LEU A 293 2.17 21.49 17.51
C LEU A 293 2.29 20.37 16.46
N VAL A 294 1.33 19.46 16.43
CA VAL A 294 1.28 18.40 15.41
C VAL A 294 0.94 19.01 14.05
N ALA A 295 -0.02 19.92 14.00
CA ALA A 295 -0.42 20.60 12.77
C ALA A 295 0.73 21.42 12.17
N ASP A 296 1.47 22.14 12.99
CA ASP A 296 2.65 22.92 12.57
C ASP A 296 3.77 21.99 12.04
N ALA A 297 4.05 20.88 12.72
CA ALA A 297 5.04 19.90 12.28
C ALA A 297 4.64 19.23 10.95
N ILE A 298 3.36 19.00 10.70
CA ILE A 298 2.85 18.50 9.44
C ILE A 298 3.06 19.54 8.33
N ASP A 299 2.74 20.83 8.58
CA ASP A 299 2.89 21.91 7.59
C ASP A 299 4.36 22.09 7.21
N GLU A 300 5.26 22.11 8.19
CA GLU A 300 6.70 22.16 7.95
C GLU A 300 7.17 20.97 7.08
N ALA A 301 6.73 19.74 7.41
CA ALA A 301 7.09 18.56 6.66
C ALA A 301 6.59 18.62 5.21
N ILE A 302 5.33 19.03 4.99
CA ILE A 302 4.75 19.18 3.65
C ILE A 302 5.52 20.23 2.85
N GLY A 303 5.97 21.32 3.49
CA GLY A 303 6.83 22.35 2.88
C GLY A 303 8.17 21.82 2.37
N ARG A 304 8.63 20.65 2.81
CA ARG A 304 9.85 19.97 2.34
C ARG A 304 9.57 18.78 1.40
N LYS A 305 8.30 18.51 1.04
CA LYS A 305 7.98 17.36 0.19
C LYS A 305 8.73 17.45 -1.15
N PRO A 306 9.53 16.42 -1.53
CA PRO A 306 10.32 16.42 -2.74
C PRO A 306 9.45 16.33 -4.01
N LYS A 307 9.99 16.76 -5.14
CA LYS A 307 9.33 16.64 -6.45
C LYS A 307 9.06 15.18 -6.81
N GLY A 308 10.04 14.30 -6.54
CA GLY A 308 9.96 12.88 -6.90
C GLY A 308 10.85 12.00 -6.04
N HIS A 309 10.89 10.72 -6.39
CA HIS A 309 11.79 9.72 -5.82
C HIS A 309 13.06 9.55 -6.69
N ASP A 310 14.10 8.99 -6.08
CA ASP A 310 15.39 8.70 -6.72
C ASP A 310 15.63 7.19 -6.85
N PHE A 311 14.57 6.41 -7.09
CA PHE A 311 14.69 4.98 -7.27
C PHE A 311 15.55 4.64 -8.48
N ILE A 312 16.59 3.86 -8.26
CA ILE A 312 17.47 3.30 -9.28
C ILE A 312 17.67 1.82 -8.95
N ILE A 313 17.49 0.95 -9.94
CA ILE A 313 17.93 -0.44 -9.87
C ILE A 313 19.19 -0.52 -10.73
N ASP A 314 20.35 -0.65 -10.08
CA ASP A 314 21.65 -0.74 -10.74
C ASP A 314 22.36 -2.03 -10.34
N ARG A 315 22.73 -2.84 -11.35
CA ARG A 315 23.50 -4.09 -11.16
C ARG A 315 24.88 -3.86 -10.52
N ARG A 316 25.43 -2.64 -10.59
CA ARG A 316 26.76 -2.35 -10.09
C ARG A 316 26.80 -2.16 -8.57
N THR A 317 25.72 -1.71 -7.98
CA THR A 317 25.71 -1.32 -6.56
C THR A 317 24.98 -2.31 -5.66
N ASN A 318 24.04 -3.08 -6.17
CA ASN A 318 23.14 -4.01 -5.43
C ASN A 318 22.65 -3.45 -4.08
N ARG A 319 22.60 -2.10 -3.95
CA ARG A 319 22.18 -1.40 -2.74
C ARG A 319 20.76 -0.88 -2.92
N PRO A 320 19.94 -0.92 -1.85
CA PRO A 320 18.63 -0.29 -1.91
C PRO A 320 18.77 1.23 -2.05
N SER A 321 17.86 1.87 -2.81
CA SER A 321 17.82 3.34 -2.93
C SER A 321 17.41 4.01 -1.62
N VAL A 322 16.66 3.31 -0.77
CA VAL A 322 16.32 3.72 0.60
C VAL A 322 16.54 2.54 1.55
N SER A 323 17.08 2.82 2.73
CA SER A 323 17.46 1.80 3.71
C SER A 323 16.26 1.10 4.38
N ARG A 324 15.13 1.77 4.48
CA ARG A 324 13.94 1.25 5.14
C ARG A 324 13.21 0.20 4.28
N HIS A 325 12.72 -0.82 4.95
CA HIS A 325 11.88 -1.84 4.32
C HIS A 325 10.48 -1.31 4.00
N MET A 326 9.83 -1.95 3.00
CA MET A 326 8.45 -1.62 2.63
C MET A 326 7.47 -1.79 3.81
N SER A 327 7.69 -2.74 4.69
CA SER A 327 6.88 -3.00 5.89
C SER A 327 6.83 -1.83 6.88
N VAL A 328 7.82 -0.94 6.86
CA VAL A 328 7.87 0.24 7.74
C VAL A 328 6.86 1.30 7.30
N THR A 329 6.82 1.61 6.02
CA THR A 329 5.97 2.66 5.44
C THR A 329 4.68 2.14 4.81
N GLY A 330 4.56 0.85 4.70
CA GLY A 330 3.45 0.14 4.08
C GLY A 330 3.44 0.23 2.55
N GLY A 331 3.20 -0.89 1.94
CA GLY A 331 3.11 -1.06 0.47
C GLY A 331 1.80 -0.61 -0.16
#